data_40ce567a15051ed037bf7f10a8547307
#
_entry.id   40ce567a15051ed037bf7f10a8547307
#
_cell.length_a   1.000
_cell.length_b   1.000
_cell.length_c   1.000
_cell.angle_alpha   90.00
_cell.angle_beta   90.00
_cell.angle_gamma   90.00
#
_symmetry.space_group_name_H-M   'P 1'
#
loop_
_entity.id
_entity.type
_entity.pdbx_description
1 polymer ?
#
loop_
_entity_poly.entity_id
_entity_poly.type
_entity_poly.pdbx_seq_one_letter_code
_entity_poly.pdbx_strand_id
1 'polypeptide(L)'
;TICLVGSEMCIRDSIKSDISVKEFDLKEVFKSGRSLMSLDNGLHYLEEELDIQNVLFIGVHGSDSEGYEWIYPLITINDNQNLMSFFRYNDNLCPNRAYANLSNEINRLLDQNKNIEQVVLMGHSYGAMIIAMFSETWINEVPLTLHSVAGPLTGPISSDLRSGLFNNICNYSAPKFIGDNVTLYQWRTIKELDGAFNNLDYDPQIIEVDGSKVTRLPKTYNGRRLGHNWSISWVADQLKK
;
A
#
# COMPACT_ATOMS: atom_id res chain seq x y z
N THR A 1 -20.33 24.58 4.11
CA THR A 1 -21.16 24.07 3.00
C THR A 1 -22.53 24.76 3.12
N ILE A 2 -22.87 25.63 2.19
CA ILE A 2 -24.20 26.25 2.09
C ILE A 2 -24.88 25.59 0.90
N CYS A 3 -25.86 24.73 1.14
CA CYS A 3 -26.76 24.21 0.12
C CYS A 3 -27.91 25.20 -0.06
N LEU A 4 -28.02 25.83 -1.22
CA LEU A 4 -29.20 26.56 -1.65
C LEU A 4 -30.15 25.57 -2.31
N VAL A 5 -31.36 25.45 -1.77
CA VAL A 5 -32.45 24.65 -2.30
C VAL A 5 -32.86 25.24 -3.66
N GLY A 6 -32.58 24.53 -4.75
CA GLY A 6 -33.12 24.89 -6.08
C GLY A 6 -32.17 24.73 -7.28
N SER A 7 -30.91 24.33 -7.10
CA SER A 7 -30.05 23.92 -8.23
C SER A 7 -29.13 22.80 -7.75
N GLU A 8 -29.28 21.63 -8.34
CA GLU A 8 -28.41 20.47 -8.13
C GLU A 8 -27.03 20.75 -8.72
N MET A 9 -26.27 21.59 -8.06
CA MET A 9 -24.84 21.67 -8.24
C MET A 9 -24.24 21.80 -6.85
N CYS A 10 -24.17 20.67 -6.12
CA CYS A 10 -23.16 20.52 -5.08
C CYS A 10 -21.83 20.68 -5.79
N ILE A 11 -21.16 21.81 -5.59
CA ILE A 11 -19.76 21.95 -5.95
C ILE A 11 -19.06 20.90 -5.08
N ARG A 12 -18.70 19.77 -5.70
CA ARG A 12 -17.78 18.81 -5.13
C ARG A 12 -16.50 19.61 -4.89
N ASP A 13 -16.11 19.75 -3.64
CA ASP A 13 -14.74 20.19 -3.34
C ASP A 13 -13.83 19.11 -3.95
N SER A 14 -13.26 19.41 -5.12
CA SER A 14 -12.32 18.51 -5.79
C SER A 14 -11.16 18.24 -4.83
N ILE A 15 -10.80 16.97 -4.70
CA ILE A 15 -9.63 16.57 -3.94
C ILE A 15 -8.42 17.25 -4.59
N LYS A 16 -7.73 18.07 -3.80
CA LYS A 16 -6.49 18.70 -4.22
C LYS A 16 -5.34 17.72 -4.00
N SER A 17 -4.47 17.61 -4.99
CA SER A 17 -3.22 16.88 -4.88
C SER A 17 -2.27 17.58 -3.91
N ASP A 18 -1.72 16.82 -2.95
CA ASP A 18 -0.69 17.29 -2.02
C ASP A 18 0.69 17.36 -2.70
N ILE A 19 0.93 16.42 -3.63
CA ILE A 19 2.11 16.30 -4.47
C ILE A 19 1.72 15.53 -5.75
N SER A 20 2.31 15.86 -6.90
CA SER A 20 1.96 15.19 -8.15
C SER A 20 2.94 14.09 -8.51
N VAL A 21 2.42 12.93 -8.96
CA VAL A 21 3.25 11.86 -9.56
C VAL A 21 4.08 12.39 -10.73
N LYS A 22 3.57 13.41 -11.46
CA LYS A 22 4.27 14.04 -12.59
C LYS A 22 5.54 14.80 -12.18
N GLU A 23 5.67 15.14 -10.90
CA GLU A 23 6.86 15.82 -10.34
C GLU A 23 7.97 14.83 -9.97
N PHE A 24 7.68 13.52 -9.97
CA PHE A 24 8.68 12.50 -9.65
C PHE A 24 9.65 12.30 -10.81
N ASP A 25 10.95 12.29 -10.49
CA ASP A 25 12.03 12.10 -11.45
C ASP A 25 12.78 10.79 -11.18
N LEU A 26 12.76 9.90 -12.16
CA LEU A 26 13.48 8.61 -12.10
C LEU A 26 15.01 8.77 -12.11
N LYS A 27 15.54 9.95 -12.49
CA LYS A 27 16.96 10.25 -12.40
C LYS A 27 17.34 10.76 -11.00
N GLU A 28 16.36 11.30 -10.28
CA GLU A 28 16.50 11.90 -8.95
C GLU A 28 15.61 11.16 -7.91
N VAL A 29 15.60 9.80 -7.96
CA VAL A 29 14.67 8.96 -7.16
C VAL A 29 14.78 9.24 -5.65
N PHE A 30 15.97 9.50 -5.13
CA PHE A 30 16.15 9.84 -3.72
C PHE A 30 15.58 11.21 -3.35
N LYS A 31 15.64 12.18 -4.25
CA LYS A 31 15.02 13.49 -4.05
C LYS A 31 13.50 13.38 -4.07
N SER A 32 12.96 12.71 -5.09
CA SER A 32 11.51 12.45 -5.21
C SER A 32 11.00 11.63 -4.03
N GLY A 33 11.75 10.62 -3.58
CA GLY A 33 11.43 9.81 -2.40
C GLY A 33 11.36 10.66 -1.12
N ARG A 34 12.35 11.53 -0.89
CA ARG A 34 12.31 12.44 0.27
C ARG A 34 11.11 13.38 0.23
N SER A 35 10.74 13.91 -0.95
CA SER A 35 9.54 14.74 -1.09
C SER A 35 8.28 13.93 -0.71
N LEU A 36 8.15 12.68 -1.19
CA LEU A 36 7.05 11.79 -0.84
C LEU A 36 7.01 11.51 0.68
N MET A 37 8.17 11.23 1.29
CA MET A 37 8.26 10.91 2.72
C MET A 37 8.19 12.13 3.63
N SER A 38 8.27 13.35 3.11
CA SER A 38 8.10 14.60 3.88
C SER A 38 6.62 14.96 4.13
N LEU A 39 5.69 14.29 3.47
CA LEU A 39 4.27 14.44 3.73
C LEU A 39 3.94 14.03 5.18
N ASP A 40 2.98 14.69 5.78
CA ASP A 40 2.49 14.37 7.12
C ASP A 40 1.86 12.96 7.16
N ASN A 41 1.59 12.41 8.35
CA ASN A 41 0.87 11.16 8.45
C ASN A 41 -0.58 11.33 8.00
N GLY A 42 -1.05 10.44 7.14
CA GLY A 42 -2.39 10.46 6.55
C GLY A 42 -2.41 9.93 5.12
N LEU A 43 -3.56 9.97 4.50
CA LEU A 43 -3.75 9.62 3.09
C LEU A 43 -3.56 10.88 2.22
N HIS A 44 -2.61 10.82 1.30
CA HIS A 44 -2.26 11.90 0.38
C HIS A 44 -2.61 11.55 -1.04
N TYR A 45 -3.24 12.47 -1.72
CA TYR A 45 -3.53 12.34 -3.15
C TYR A 45 -2.31 12.79 -3.94
N LEU A 46 -1.93 12.00 -4.94
CA LEU A 46 -0.78 12.26 -5.80
C LEU A 46 -1.19 12.84 -7.17
N GLU A 47 -2.46 13.06 -7.34
CA GLU A 47 -3.06 13.69 -8.51
C GLU A 47 -4.34 14.41 -8.12
N GLU A 48 -4.75 15.38 -8.94
CA GLU A 48 -6.06 15.99 -8.81
C GLU A 48 -7.14 14.98 -9.23
N GLU A 49 -8.24 14.96 -8.50
CA GLU A 49 -9.38 14.12 -8.85
C GLU A 49 -9.98 14.59 -10.19
N LEU A 50 -10.14 13.63 -11.11
CA LEU A 50 -10.88 13.80 -12.35
C LEU A 50 -12.11 12.88 -12.32
N ASP A 51 -13.21 13.33 -12.90
CA ASP A 51 -14.47 12.56 -12.94
C ASP A 51 -14.35 11.17 -13.63
N ILE A 52 -13.27 10.93 -14.36
CA ILE A 52 -13.02 9.68 -15.09
C ILE A 52 -12.33 8.62 -14.24
N GLN A 53 -11.80 8.98 -13.05
CA GLN A 53 -11.11 8.04 -12.18
C GLN A 53 -12.13 7.21 -11.41
N ASN A 54 -12.05 5.88 -11.57
CA ASN A 54 -12.94 4.94 -10.89
C ASN A 54 -12.20 3.90 -10.04
N VAL A 55 -10.86 3.95 -10.00
CA VAL A 55 -10.02 3.09 -9.17
C VAL A 55 -9.27 3.94 -8.15
N LEU A 56 -9.46 3.68 -6.87
CA LEU A 56 -8.63 4.26 -5.81
C LEU A 56 -7.40 3.38 -5.61
N PHE A 57 -6.24 3.84 -6.06
CA PHE A 57 -4.97 3.18 -5.80
C PHE A 57 -4.25 3.83 -4.62
N ILE A 58 -3.84 3.02 -3.63
CA ILE A 58 -3.10 3.50 -2.46
C ILE A 58 -1.82 2.70 -2.27
N GLY A 59 -0.67 3.38 -2.31
CA GLY A 59 0.63 2.84 -1.89
C GLY A 59 0.80 2.96 -0.38
N VAL A 60 1.27 1.88 0.29
CA VAL A 60 1.52 1.84 1.74
C VAL A 60 2.95 1.41 1.99
N HIS A 61 3.77 2.32 2.53
CA HIS A 61 5.22 2.12 2.67
C HIS A 61 5.60 1.10 3.76
N GLY A 62 6.85 0.64 3.73
CA GLY A 62 7.43 -0.20 4.76
C GLY A 62 8.03 0.59 5.93
N SER A 63 8.60 -0.12 6.92
CA SER A 63 9.38 0.51 7.98
C SER A 63 10.66 1.12 7.43
N ASP A 64 11.08 2.24 8.03
CA ASP A 64 12.28 2.97 7.67
C ASP A 64 12.39 3.29 6.15
N SER A 65 11.24 3.46 5.48
CA SER A 65 11.17 3.79 4.07
C SER A 65 11.76 5.18 3.81
N GLU A 66 12.63 5.29 2.81
CA GLU A 66 13.13 6.56 2.29
C GLU A 66 12.32 7.07 1.08
N GLY A 67 11.31 6.30 0.65
CA GLY A 67 10.37 6.63 -0.43
C GLY A 67 10.91 6.41 -1.85
N TYR A 68 12.22 6.30 -2.04
CA TYR A 68 12.79 6.13 -3.38
C TYR A 68 12.33 4.85 -4.07
N GLU A 69 12.06 3.81 -3.31
CA GLU A 69 11.53 2.53 -3.80
C GLU A 69 10.13 2.65 -4.39
N TRP A 70 9.37 3.67 -3.98
CA TRP A 70 8.01 3.92 -4.44
C TRP A 70 7.92 4.76 -5.71
N ILE A 71 8.97 5.49 -6.07
CA ILE A 71 8.91 6.46 -7.19
C ILE A 71 8.63 5.75 -8.52
N TYR A 72 9.38 4.69 -8.83
CA TYR A 72 9.12 3.91 -10.06
C TYR A 72 7.74 3.24 -10.05
N PRO A 73 7.33 2.53 -8.99
CA PRO A 73 5.99 1.93 -8.91
C PRO A 73 4.86 2.94 -9.12
N LEU A 74 4.88 4.08 -8.45
CA LEU A 74 3.83 5.09 -8.56
C LEU A 74 3.73 5.67 -9.97
N ILE A 75 4.86 5.96 -10.62
CA ILE A 75 4.88 6.41 -12.02
C ILE A 75 4.38 5.32 -12.96
N THR A 76 4.74 4.05 -12.71
CA THR A 76 4.45 2.93 -13.61
C THR A 76 2.98 2.54 -13.58
N ILE A 77 2.35 2.57 -12.41
CA ILE A 77 0.94 2.18 -12.20
C ILE A 77 0.00 3.33 -12.55
N ASN A 78 0.51 4.56 -12.51
CA ASN A 78 -0.31 5.74 -12.80
C ASN A 78 -0.90 5.68 -14.21
N ASP A 79 -2.23 5.72 -14.29
CA ASP A 79 -3.01 5.82 -15.52
C ASP A 79 -4.23 6.74 -15.32
N ASN A 80 -5.01 6.94 -16.37
CA ASN A 80 -6.16 7.86 -16.31
C ASN A 80 -7.34 7.34 -15.47
N GLN A 81 -7.35 6.08 -15.07
CA GLN A 81 -8.42 5.47 -14.28
C GLN A 81 -8.11 5.47 -12.78
N ASN A 82 -6.85 5.57 -12.42
CA ASN A 82 -6.39 5.52 -11.04
C ASN A 82 -6.41 6.90 -10.39
N LEU A 83 -7.12 7.03 -9.27
CA LEU A 83 -6.88 8.09 -8.30
C LEU A 83 -5.68 7.67 -7.44
N MET A 84 -4.49 8.12 -7.86
CA MET A 84 -3.24 7.76 -7.23
C MET A 84 -3.11 8.39 -5.86
N SER A 85 -2.84 7.56 -4.86
CA SER A 85 -2.70 8.01 -3.46
C SER A 85 -1.58 7.28 -2.75
N PHE A 86 -1.08 7.89 -1.68
CA PHE A 86 -0.03 7.33 -0.84
C PHE A 86 -0.37 7.53 0.62
N PHE A 87 -0.26 6.46 1.41
CA PHE A 87 -0.55 6.50 2.83
C PHE A 87 0.73 6.60 3.65
N ARG A 88 0.86 7.72 4.37
CA ARG A 88 1.92 7.99 5.33
C ARG A 88 1.46 7.62 6.73
N TYR A 89 2.32 6.96 7.48
CA TYR A 89 2.02 6.61 8.88
C TYR A 89 3.32 6.53 9.69
N ASN A 90 3.20 6.58 11.01
CA ASN A 90 4.33 6.35 11.90
C ASN A 90 4.58 4.85 12.04
N ASP A 91 5.60 4.36 11.37
CA ASP A 91 6.01 2.95 11.32
C ASP A 91 6.64 2.43 12.64
N ASN A 92 6.86 3.32 13.62
CA ASN A 92 7.22 2.94 14.99
C ASN A 92 6.01 2.55 15.85
N LEU A 93 4.79 2.64 15.32
CA LEU A 93 3.55 2.26 16.03
C LEU A 93 3.06 0.89 15.56
N CYS A 94 2.18 0.29 16.36
CA CYS A 94 1.53 -0.97 16.02
C CYS A 94 0.77 -0.90 14.68
N PRO A 95 0.80 -1.96 13.87
CA PRO A 95 0.13 -1.99 12.56
C PRO A 95 -1.36 -1.72 12.67
N ASN A 96 -2.00 -2.12 13.76
CA ASN A 96 -3.42 -1.89 14.03
C ASN A 96 -3.82 -0.41 14.02
N ARG A 97 -2.91 0.50 14.47
CA ARG A 97 -3.18 1.94 14.43
C ARG A 97 -3.16 2.49 13.01
N ALA A 98 -2.16 2.10 12.23
CA ALA A 98 -2.06 2.49 10.83
C ALA A 98 -3.23 1.92 10.02
N TYR A 99 -3.58 0.64 10.27
CA TYR A 99 -4.77 -0.01 9.69
C TYR A 99 -6.04 0.77 9.98
N ALA A 100 -6.31 1.11 11.27
CA ALA A 100 -7.53 1.82 11.65
C ALA A 100 -7.63 3.19 10.98
N ASN A 101 -6.51 3.93 10.91
CA ASN A 101 -6.46 5.23 10.26
C ASN A 101 -6.71 5.10 8.75
N LEU A 102 -6.03 4.17 8.08
CA LEU A 102 -6.21 3.92 6.65
C LEU A 102 -7.65 3.50 6.33
N SER A 103 -8.23 2.60 7.14
CA SER A 103 -9.62 2.17 6.98
C SER A 103 -10.60 3.33 7.07
N ASN A 104 -10.42 4.21 8.06
CA ASN A 104 -11.28 5.39 8.23
C ASN A 104 -11.17 6.35 7.03
N GLU A 105 -9.94 6.59 6.52
CA GLU A 105 -9.72 7.46 5.37
C GLU A 105 -10.34 6.88 4.09
N ILE A 106 -10.18 5.57 3.84
CA ILE A 106 -10.80 4.90 2.68
C ILE A 106 -12.32 5.00 2.76
N ASN A 107 -12.93 4.67 3.89
CA ASN A 107 -14.39 4.75 4.05
C ASN A 107 -14.91 6.17 3.82
N ARG A 108 -14.24 7.17 4.42
CA ARG A 108 -14.58 8.59 4.21
C ARG A 108 -14.52 8.98 2.73
N LEU A 109 -13.47 8.51 2.02
CA LEU A 109 -13.29 8.80 0.60
C LEU A 109 -14.37 8.14 -0.24
N LEU A 110 -14.69 6.87 -0.01
CA LEU A 110 -15.76 6.15 -0.72
C LEU A 110 -17.14 6.76 -0.46
N ASP A 111 -17.36 7.34 0.71
CA ASP A 111 -18.60 8.08 0.98
C ASP A 111 -18.71 9.37 0.18
N GLN A 112 -17.59 10.05 -0.04
CA GLN A 112 -17.52 11.30 -0.78
C GLN A 112 -17.46 11.10 -2.30
N ASN A 113 -16.90 9.98 -2.77
CA ASN A 113 -16.62 9.70 -4.18
C ASN A 113 -17.31 8.42 -4.65
N LYS A 114 -18.57 8.56 -5.09
CA LYS A 114 -19.40 7.43 -5.52
C LYS A 114 -19.04 6.86 -6.90
N ASN A 115 -18.14 7.50 -7.63
CA ASN A 115 -17.58 7.00 -8.89
C ASN A 115 -16.46 5.96 -8.70
N ILE A 116 -15.93 5.80 -7.48
CA ILE A 116 -14.93 4.75 -7.20
C ILE A 116 -15.62 3.39 -7.20
N GLU A 117 -15.23 2.54 -8.13
CA GLU A 117 -15.74 1.19 -8.35
C GLU A 117 -14.79 0.10 -7.85
N GLN A 118 -13.55 0.45 -7.54
CA GLN A 118 -12.53 -0.47 -7.03
C GLN A 118 -11.54 0.25 -6.11
N VAL A 119 -11.11 -0.43 -5.06
CA VAL A 119 -9.98 -0.03 -4.23
C VAL A 119 -8.82 -1.01 -4.44
N VAL A 120 -7.62 -0.48 -4.67
CA VAL A 120 -6.38 -1.25 -4.80
C VAL A 120 -5.39 -0.76 -3.77
N LEU A 121 -4.98 -1.64 -2.86
CA LEU A 121 -3.93 -1.36 -1.89
C LEU A 121 -2.66 -2.13 -2.26
N MET A 122 -1.56 -1.44 -2.42
CA MET A 122 -0.24 -2.04 -2.59
C MET A 122 0.61 -1.70 -1.38
N GLY A 123 0.91 -2.70 -0.57
CA GLY A 123 1.74 -2.55 0.63
C GLY A 123 3.09 -3.22 0.46
N HIS A 124 4.15 -2.56 0.91
CA HIS A 124 5.49 -3.10 0.91
C HIS A 124 5.98 -3.35 2.33
N SER A 125 6.61 -4.52 2.56
CA SER A 125 7.22 -4.83 3.86
C SER A 125 6.20 -4.69 5.00
N TYR A 126 6.44 -3.82 5.97
CA TYR A 126 5.50 -3.54 7.06
C TYR A 126 4.14 -3.02 6.55
N GLY A 127 4.12 -2.23 5.48
CA GLY A 127 2.88 -1.80 4.82
C GLY A 127 2.05 -2.96 4.29
N ALA A 128 2.73 -4.05 3.86
CA ALA A 128 2.05 -5.28 3.43
C ALA A 128 1.32 -5.98 4.59
N MET A 129 1.85 -5.91 5.82
CA MET A 129 1.14 -6.39 7.02
C MET A 129 -0.14 -5.57 7.27
N ILE A 130 -0.03 -4.24 7.16
CA ILE A 130 -1.15 -3.33 7.40
C ILE A 130 -2.28 -3.63 6.42
N ILE A 131 -1.98 -3.72 5.12
CA ILE A 131 -3.01 -3.98 4.13
C ILE A 131 -3.59 -5.39 4.22
N ALA A 132 -2.79 -6.39 4.64
CA ALA A 132 -3.27 -7.75 4.79
C ALA A 132 -4.39 -7.88 5.84
N MET A 133 -4.44 -6.98 6.83
CA MET A 133 -5.52 -6.96 7.83
C MET A 133 -6.90 -6.68 7.21
N PHE A 134 -6.95 -6.01 6.06
CA PHE A 134 -8.21 -5.79 5.35
C PHE A 134 -8.81 -7.07 4.78
N SER A 135 -8.03 -8.15 4.63
CA SER A 135 -8.50 -9.41 4.06
C SER A 135 -9.74 -9.96 4.76
N GLU A 136 -9.78 -9.88 6.09
CA GLU A 136 -10.85 -10.42 6.93
C GLU A 136 -11.89 -9.37 7.33
N THR A 137 -11.55 -8.08 7.21
CA THR A 137 -12.32 -6.99 7.85
C THR A 137 -13.01 -6.06 6.86
N TRP A 138 -12.78 -6.26 5.57
CA TRP A 138 -13.42 -5.47 4.52
C TRP A 138 -14.90 -5.83 4.40
N ILE A 139 -15.76 -4.87 4.69
CA ILE A 139 -17.23 -5.03 4.66
C ILE A 139 -17.90 -4.12 3.62
N ASN A 140 -17.10 -3.34 2.86
CA ASN A 140 -17.63 -2.44 1.85
C ASN A 140 -18.05 -3.22 0.59
N GLU A 141 -19.09 -2.72 -0.12
CA GLU A 141 -19.55 -3.30 -1.38
C GLU A 141 -18.56 -3.09 -2.53
N VAL A 142 -17.74 -2.04 -2.45
CA VAL A 142 -16.69 -1.76 -3.44
C VAL A 142 -15.62 -2.84 -3.35
N PRO A 143 -15.28 -3.54 -4.46
CA PRO A 143 -14.25 -4.57 -4.47
C PRO A 143 -12.88 -4.05 -4.02
N LEU A 144 -12.17 -4.86 -3.23
CA LEU A 144 -10.83 -4.57 -2.73
C LEU A 144 -9.80 -5.54 -3.30
N THR A 145 -8.73 -5.01 -3.88
CA THR A 145 -7.57 -5.79 -4.30
C THR A 145 -6.36 -5.42 -3.44
N LEU A 146 -5.73 -6.43 -2.85
CA LEU A 146 -4.57 -6.28 -1.97
C LEU A 146 -3.32 -6.87 -2.64
N HIS A 147 -2.28 -6.07 -2.81
CA HIS A 147 -0.96 -6.50 -3.26
C HIS A 147 0.03 -6.43 -2.10
N SER A 148 0.16 -7.52 -1.36
CA SER A 148 1.12 -7.67 -0.26
C SER A 148 2.49 -8.04 -0.83
N VAL A 149 3.43 -7.09 -0.84
CA VAL A 149 4.76 -7.25 -1.46
C VAL A 149 5.83 -7.36 -0.39
N ALA A 150 6.60 -8.46 -0.40
CA ALA A 150 7.65 -8.74 0.57
C ALA A 150 7.21 -8.52 2.03
N GLY A 151 5.95 -8.90 2.34
CA GLY A 151 5.34 -8.67 3.64
C GLY A 151 5.74 -9.71 4.67
N PRO A 152 6.20 -9.33 5.87
CA PRO A 152 6.44 -10.26 6.98
C PRO A 152 5.11 -10.64 7.64
N LEU A 153 4.27 -11.37 6.91
CA LEU A 153 2.88 -11.64 7.29
C LEU A 153 2.74 -12.58 8.51
N THR A 154 3.81 -13.28 8.91
CA THR A 154 3.80 -14.06 10.16
C THR A 154 3.80 -13.17 11.41
N GLY A 155 4.14 -11.90 11.28
CA GLY A 155 4.22 -10.93 12.35
C GLY A 155 5.50 -10.08 12.30
N PRO A 156 5.64 -9.14 13.23
CA PRO A 156 6.83 -8.30 13.32
C PRO A 156 8.10 -9.13 13.44
N ILE A 157 9.15 -8.74 12.72
CA ILE A 157 10.42 -9.48 12.69
C ILE A 157 11.19 -9.21 13.99
N SER A 158 11.64 -10.27 14.67
CA SER A 158 12.29 -10.22 15.98
C SER A 158 13.70 -9.60 15.99
N SER A 159 14.29 -9.35 14.82
CA SER A 159 15.63 -8.74 14.71
C SER A 159 15.65 -7.23 14.97
N ASP A 160 14.51 -6.59 15.01
CA ASP A 160 14.39 -5.19 15.34
C ASP A 160 14.30 -5.03 16.88
N LEU A 161 15.16 -4.22 17.50
CA LEU A 161 15.03 -3.86 18.91
C LEU A 161 13.62 -3.32 19.25
N ARG A 162 12.95 -2.78 18.24
CA ARG A 162 11.55 -2.38 18.27
C ARG A 162 10.61 -3.59 18.37
N SER A 163 10.94 -4.73 17.77
CA SER A 163 10.08 -5.93 17.75
C SER A 163 9.94 -6.57 19.14
N GLY A 164 10.95 -6.50 19.99
CA GLY A 164 10.83 -6.94 21.39
C GLY A 164 9.79 -6.16 22.18
N LEU A 165 9.67 -4.86 21.93
CA LEU A 165 8.59 -4.00 22.46
C LEU A 165 7.26 -4.25 21.72
N PHE A 166 7.29 -4.48 20.41
CA PHE A 166 6.11 -4.69 19.58
C PHE A 166 5.41 -6.03 19.84
N ASN A 167 6.15 -7.12 20.01
CA ASN A 167 5.58 -8.45 20.25
C ASN A 167 4.79 -8.53 21.56
N ASN A 168 5.09 -7.67 22.54
CA ASN A 168 4.35 -7.62 23.81
C ASN A 168 3.21 -6.58 23.83
N ILE A 169 3.16 -5.66 22.87
CA ILE A 169 2.25 -4.51 22.89
C ILE A 169 1.28 -4.55 21.69
N CYS A 170 1.69 -5.11 20.55
CA CYS A 170 0.89 -5.12 19.33
C CYS A 170 0.21 -6.47 19.13
N ASN A 171 -1.11 -6.49 19.23
CA ASN A 171 -1.94 -7.63 18.88
C ASN A 171 -2.07 -7.75 17.36
N TYR A 172 -1.00 -8.15 16.66
CA TYR A 172 -1.09 -8.52 15.25
C TYR A 172 -1.43 -10.00 15.12
N SER A 173 -2.39 -10.30 14.27
CA SER A 173 -2.72 -11.66 13.85
C SER A 173 -2.65 -11.71 12.32
N ALA A 174 -1.94 -12.69 11.80
CA ALA A 174 -1.96 -12.96 10.36
C ALA A 174 -3.39 -13.28 9.90
N PRO A 175 -3.81 -12.78 8.72
CA PRO A 175 -5.14 -13.12 8.19
C PRO A 175 -5.25 -14.62 7.92
N LYS A 176 -6.43 -15.19 8.16
CA LYS A 176 -6.73 -16.62 8.00
C LYS A 176 -7.62 -16.90 6.80
N PHE A 177 -8.40 -15.92 6.39
CA PHE A 177 -9.33 -16.03 5.26
C PHE A 177 -9.46 -14.70 4.51
N ILE A 178 -10.17 -14.75 3.40
CA ILE A 178 -10.44 -13.59 2.54
C ILE A 178 -11.94 -13.37 2.51
N GLY A 179 -12.39 -12.14 2.76
CA GLY A 179 -13.81 -11.75 2.64
C GLY A 179 -14.32 -11.77 1.19
N ASP A 180 -15.62 -11.75 1.03
CA ASP A 180 -16.29 -11.98 -0.26
C ASP A 180 -15.86 -11.02 -1.38
N ASN A 181 -15.65 -9.75 -1.08
CA ASN A 181 -15.27 -8.70 -2.07
C ASN A 181 -13.77 -8.40 -2.06
N VAL A 182 -12.94 -9.32 -1.57
CA VAL A 182 -11.49 -9.10 -1.45
C VAL A 182 -10.72 -10.08 -2.33
N THR A 183 -9.68 -9.59 -2.98
CA THR A 183 -8.66 -10.42 -3.62
C THR A 183 -7.30 -10.12 -3.00
N LEU A 184 -6.62 -11.13 -2.50
CA LEU A 184 -5.28 -11.01 -1.91
C LEU A 184 -4.23 -11.65 -2.82
N TYR A 185 -3.26 -10.85 -3.27
CA TYR A 185 -2.03 -11.28 -3.92
C TYR A 185 -0.88 -11.18 -2.93
N GLN A 186 -0.17 -12.30 -2.72
CA GLN A 186 1.06 -12.35 -1.94
C GLN A 186 2.26 -12.46 -2.90
N TRP A 187 3.04 -11.40 -2.98
CA TRP A 187 4.24 -11.30 -3.81
C TRP A 187 5.46 -11.53 -2.93
N ARG A 188 5.97 -12.77 -2.93
CA ARG A 188 7.02 -13.21 -2.02
C ARG A 188 8.39 -13.13 -2.68
N THR A 189 9.32 -12.40 -2.08
CA THR A 189 10.74 -12.42 -2.46
C THR A 189 11.36 -13.78 -2.13
N ILE A 190 12.54 -14.04 -2.67
CA ILE A 190 13.35 -15.18 -2.25
C ILE A 190 14.08 -14.76 -0.97
N LYS A 191 13.76 -15.38 0.15
CA LYS A 191 14.26 -15.03 1.49
C LYS A 191 15.79 -14.83 1.51
N GLU A 192 16.54 -15.75 0.91
CA GLU A 192 18.01 -15.72 0.89
C GLU A 192 18.59 -14.55 0.08
N LEU A 193 17.79 -13.97 -0.81
CA LEU A 193 18.15 -12.80 -1.63
C LEU A 193 17.58 -11.51 -1.08
N ASP A 194 16.68 -11.59 -0.10
CA ASP A 194 15.99 -10.45 0.51
C ASP A 194 16.81 -9.92 1.69
N GLY A 195 17.27 -8.68 1.59
CA GLY A 195 18.13 -8.07 2.62
C GLY A 195 17.46 -7.90 3.98
N ALA A 196 16.13 -7.86 4.04
CA ALA A 196 15.38 -7.77 5.30
C ALA A 196 15.18 -9.15 5.96
N PHE A 197 15.22 -10.25 5.19
CA PHE A 197 14.81 -11.57 5.68
C PHE A 197 15.93 -12.61 5.66
N ASN A 198 17.04 -12.38 4.95
CA ASN A 198 18.07 -13.37 4.70
C ASN A 198 18.74 -13.92 5.98
N ASN A 199 18.79 -13.13 7.04
CA ASN A 199 19.38 -13.50 8.33
C ASN A 199 18.40 -14.20 9.29
N LEU A 200 17.13 -14.39 8.89
CA LEU A 200 16.15 -15.07 9.72
C LEU A 200 16.21 -16.58 9.51
N ASP A 201 15.95 -17.35 10.56
CA ASP A 201 15.89 -18.81 10.49
C ASP A 201 14.65 -19.32 9.75
N TYR A 202 13.64 -18.47 9.58
CA TYR A 202 12.37 -18.76 8.88
C TYR A 202 12.08 -17.69 7.82
N ASP A 203 11.15 -18.00 6.91
CA ASP A 203 10.64 -17.01 5.94
C ASP A 203 9.38 -16.35 6.49
N PRO A 204 9.44 -15.06 6.90
CA PRO A 204 8.30 -14.38 7.52
C PRO A 204 7.16 -14.07 6.55
N GLN A 205 7.37 -14.27 5.25
CA GLN A 205 6.35 -14.05 4.24
C GLN A 205 5.37 -15.22 4.13
N ILE A 206 5.75 -16.40 4.66
CA ILE A 206 4.99 -17.63 4.46
C ILE A 206 3.86 -17.71 5.48
N ILE A 207 2.66 -17.40 5.02
CA ILE A 207 1.39 -17.72 5.67
C ILE A 207 0.48 -18.38 4.65
N GLU A 208 -0.42 -19.23 5.15
CA GLU A 208 -1.49 -19.81 4.35
C GLU A 208 -2.77 -19.01 4.60
N VAL A 209 -3.28 -18.38 3.53
CA VAL A 209 -4.59 -17.71 3.53
C VAL A 209 -5.39 -18.32 2.40
N ASP A 210 -6.45 -19.02 2.75
CA ASP A 210 -7.27 -19.70 1.76
C ASP A 210 -7.82 -18.73 0.71
N GLY A 211 -7.72 -19.11 -0.56
CA GLY A 211 -8.12 -18.26 -1.69
C GLY A 211 -7.11 -17.17 -2.09
N SER A 212 -6.00 -16.98 -1.37
CA SER A 212 -4.97 -16.01 -1.77
C SER A 212 -4.16 -16.49 -2.98
N LYS A 213 -3.72 -15.54 -3.80
CA LYS A 213 -2.87 -15.80 -4.97
C LYS A 213 -1.41 -15.54 -4.62
N VAL A 214 -0.62 -16.60 -4.51
CA VAL A 214 0.80 -16.52 -4.12
C VAL A 214 1.69 -16.57 -5.34
N THR A 215 2.58 -15.58 -5.48
CA THR A 215 3.61 -15.54 -6.51
C THR A 215 4.98 -15.36 -5.87
N ARG A 216 5.90 -16.29 -6.17
CA ARG A 216 7.29 -16.12 -5.81
C ARG A 216 8.00 -15.30 -6.88
N LEU A 217 8.68 -14.24 -6.46
CA LEU A 217 9.38 -13.34 -7.36
C LEU A 217 10.63 -14.03 -7.94
N PRO A 218 11.07 -13.63 -9.15
CA PRO A 218 12.28 -14.16 -9.77
C PRO A 218 13.54 -13.74 -8.99
N LYS A 219 14.65 -14.44 -9.23
CA LYS A 219 15.95 -14.12 -8.61
C LYS A 219 16.51 -12.77 -9.04
N THR A 220 16.20 -12.38 -10.25
CA THR A 220 16.74 -11.16 -10.87
C THR A 220 15.66 -10.39 -11.61
N TYR A 221 15.82 -9.09 -11.68
CA TYR A 221 15.01 -8.17 -12.45
C TYR A 221 15.92 -7.09 -13.06
N ASN A 222 15.80 -6.87 -14.38
CA ASN A 222 16.64 -5.93 -15.13
C ASN A 222 18.16 -6.14 -14.86
N GLY A 223 18.61 -7.42 -14.86
CA GLY A 223 20.00 -7.80 -14.67
C GLY A 223 20.55 -7.63 -13.25
N ARG A 224 19.70 -7.29 -12.28
CA ARG A 224 20.08 -7.12 -10.86
C ARG A 224 19.36 -8.12 -9.98
N ARG A 225 19.95 -8.43 -8.83
CA ARG A 225 19.31 -9.24 -7.79
C ARG A 225 18.00 -8.56 -7.36
N LEU A 226 16.90 -9.31 -7.40
CA LEU A 226 15.60 -8.85 -6.92
C LEU A 226 15.52 -9.08 -5.41
N GLY A 227 15.81 -8.04 -4.67
CA GLY A 227 15.75 -8.02 -3.20
C GLY A 227 14.55 -7.24 -2.69
N HIS A 228 14.57 -6.93 -1.40
CA HIS A 228 13.45 -6.35 -0.65
C HIS A 228 12.83 -5.12 -1.34
N ASN A 229 13.56 -4.00 -1.38
CA ASN A 229 13.02 -2.75 -1.91
C ASN A 229 12.81 -2.75 -3.44
N TRP A 230 13.52 -3.62 -4.17
CA TRP A 230 13.37 -3.72 -5.62
C TRP A 230 12.14 -4.57 -6.04
N SER A 231 11.57 -5.32 -5.09
CA SER A 231 10.41 -6.18 -5.30
C SER A 231 9.18 -5.43 -5.79
N ILE A 232 8.91 -4.24 -5.23
CA ILE A 232 7.72 -3.46 -5.60
C ILE A 232 7.80 -2.91 -7.03
N SER A 233 8.99 -2.63 -7.54
CA SER A 233 9.17 -2.22 -8.94
C SER A 233 8.82 -3.35 -9.91
N TRP A 234 9.21 -4.59 -9.60
CA TRP A 234 8.83 -5.75 -10.39
C TRP A 234 7.31 -5.98 -10.37
N VAL A 235 6.70 -5.86 -9.19
CA VAL A 235 5.24 -6.00 -9.05
C VAL A 235 4.50 -4.91 -9.84
N ALA A 236 4.98 -3.68 -9.79
CA ALA A 236 4.40 -2.58 -10.57
C ALA A 236 4.36 -2.88 -12.07
N ASP A 237 5.42 -3.49 -12.62
CA ASP A 237 5.42 -3.92 -14.03
C ASP A 237 4.40 -5.03 -14.35
N GLN A 238 4.06 -5.87 -13.37
CA GLN A 238 3.01 -6.89 -13.55
C GLN A 238 1.61 -6.26 -13.51
N LEU A 239 1.45 -5.12 -12.83
CA LEU A 239 0.17 -4.41 -12.73
C LEU A 239 -0.07 -3.42 -13.86
N LYS A 240 0.98 -3.03 -14.56
CA LYS A 240 0.89 -2.17 -15.75
C LYS A 240 0.19 -2.95 -16.86
N LYS A 241 -0.99 -2.55 -17.19
CA LYS A 241 -1.81 -3.12 -18.29
C LYS A 241 -1.70 -2.28 -19.55
#